data_fb3366fb58d7ae84d7dc534a36a370c3
#
_entry.id   fb3366fb58d7ae84d7dc534a36a370c3
#
_cell.length_a   1.000
_cell.length_b   1.000
_cell.length_c   1.000
_cell.angle_alpha   90.00
_cell.angle_beta   90.00
_cell.angle_gamma   90.00
#
_symmetry.space_group_name_H-M   'P 1'
#
loop_
_entity.id
_entity.type
_entity.pdbx_description
1 polymer ?
#
loop_
_entity_poly.entity_id
_entity_poly.type
_entity_poly.pdbx_seq_one_letter_code
_entity_poly.pdbx_strand_id
1 'polypeptide(L)'
;MQTDREQRLIDTVAWVRIEDGRILCARPRGKDVFYIPGGKREGAETDLQTLVREIREELTVEIAPETVAHVGTYEALIPDAVVRMACYTADYSGTLAVSSEIEEISWFTYADRPHVPPVDQLLFDDLVAEGLLAA
;
A
#
# COMPACT_ATOMS: atom_id res chain seq x y z
N MET A 1 -25.72 -4.55 23.68
CA MET A 1 -25.27 -4.68 23.30
C MET A 1 -24.51 -4.35 22.95
N GLN A 2 -23.93 -4.44 22.73
CA GLN A 2 -23.15 -4.20 22.37
C GLN A 2 -22.66 -4.15 21.76
N THR A 3 -22.57 -4.12 21.48
CA THR A 3 -21.90 -4.02 20.81
C THR A 3 -21.08 -3.54 20.68
N ASP A 4 -21.02 -3.29 20.93
CA ASP A 4 -20.20 -2.87 20.70
C ASP A 4 -19.23 -3.08 20.40
N ARG A 5 -19.29 -3.54 20.01
CA ARG A 5 -18.36 -3.82 19.74
C ARG A 5 -17.47 -3.13 19.13
N GLU A 6 -16.56 -2.91 19.49
CA GLU A 6 -15.71 -2.14 18.79
C GLU A 6 -15.03 -2.94 17.75
N GLN A 7 -14.94 -2.41 16.50
CA GLN A 7 -14.19 -3.06 15.45
C GLN A 7 -12.72 -2.73 15.61
N ARG A 8 -11.87 -3.73 15.43
CA ARG A 8 -10.45 -3.53 15.44
C ARG A 8 -10.04 -2.66 14.25
N LEU A 9 -9.13 -1.72 14.47
CA LEU A 9 -8.58 -0.88 13.43
C LEU A 9 -7.23 -1.46 13.01
N ILE A 10 -7.09 -1.75 11.72
CA ILE A 10 -5.80 -2.13 11.12
C ILE A 10 -5.30 -0.90 10.40
N ASP A 11 -4.29 -0.24 10.97
CA ASP A 11 -3.80 1.07 10.53
C ASP A 11 -2.51 0.88 9.74
N THR A 12 -2.57 1.15 8.44
CA THR A 12 -1.48 0.87 7.51
C THR A 12 -1.06 2.11 6.75
N VAL A 13 0.16 2.07 6.23
CA VAL A 13 0.74 3.11 5.38
C VAL A 13 1.21 2.45 4.11
N ALA A 14 0.96 3.06 2.96
CA ALA A 14 1.26 2.48 1.67
C ALA A 14 2.00 3.45 0.76
N TRP A 15 2.88 2.91 -0.08
CA TRP A 15 3.68 3.67 -1.04
C TRP A 15 3.07 3.52 -2.43
N VAL A 16 2.64 4.65 -2.99
CA VAL A 16 2.06 4.69 -4.32
C VAL A 16 3.17 5.06 -5.30
N ARG A 17 3.67 4.07 -6.03
CA ARG A 17 4.70 4.28 -7.05
C ARG A 17 4.11 3.95 -8.40
N ILE A 18 3.98 4.96 -9.26
CA ILE A 18 3.39 4.80 -10.58
C ILE A 18 4.45 5.16 -11.62
N GLU A 19 4.62 4.28 -12.60
CA GLU A 19 5.52 4.50 -13.75
C GLU A 19 4.77 4.07 -15.00
N ASP A 20 4.72 4.94 -15.99
CA ASP A 20 4.07 4.67 -17.27
C ASP A 20 2.62 4.19 -17.10
N GLY A 21 1.89 4.80 -16.16
CA GLY A 21 0.48 4.48 -15.93
C GLY A 21 0.24 3.18 -15.19
N ARG A 22 1.28 2.59 -14.59
CA ARG A 22 1.15 1.33 -13.85
C ARG A 22 1.63 1.53 -12.43
N ILE A 23 0.95 0.87 -11.49
CA ILE A 23 1.27 0.98 -10.07
C ILE A 23 2.00 -0.27 -9.60
N LEU A 24 3.05 -0.05 -8.81
CA LEU A 24 3.83 -1.14 -8.22
C LEU A 24 3.03 -1.84 -7.14
N CYS A 25 2.94 -3.16 -7.22
CA CYS A 25 2.30 -3.99 -6.22
C CYS A 25 3.20 -5.17 -5.87
N ALA A 26 3.02 -5.72 -4.68
CA ALA A 26 3.84 -6.81 -4.17
C ALA A 26 2.94 -7.92 -3.63
N ARG A 27 3.35 -9.17 -3.89
CA ARG A 27 2.64 -10.34 -3.38
C ARG A 27 3.48 -10.98 -2.28
N PRO A 28 2.96 -11.00 -1.05
CA PRO A 28 3.68 -11.65 0.04
C PRO A 28 3.81 -13.16 -0.19
N ARG A 29 4.89 -13.72 0.33
CA ARG A 29 5.14 -15.15 0.21
C ARG A 29 3.99 -15.92 0.87
N GLY A 30 3.47 -16.91 0.17
CA GLY A 30 2.39 -17.74 0.69
C GLY A 30 1.00 -17.16 0.49
N LYS A 31 0.87 -16.03 -0.21
CA LYS A 31 -0.43 -15.42 -0.50
C LYS A 31 -0.66 -15.32 -2.01
N ASP A 32 -1.95 -15.31 -2.39
CA ASP A 32 -2.33 -15.13 -3.79
C ASP A 32 -2.65 -13.69 -4.13
N VAL A 33 -2.83 -12.83 -3.12
CA VAL A 33 -3.27 -11.45 -3.27
C VAL A 33 -2.05 -10.54 -3.33
N PHE A 34 -2.10 -9.54 -4.22
CA PHE A 34 -1.11 -8.47 -4.26
C PHE A 34 -1.58 -7.30 -3.41
N TYR A 35 -0.65 -6.52 -2.90
CA TYR A 35 -0.91 -5.33 -2.09
C TYR A 35 -0.08 -4.18 -2.62
N ILE A 36 -0.59 -2.95 -2.47
CA ILE A 36 0.25 -1.77 -2.61
C ILE A 36 1.31 -1.87 -1.50
N PRO A 37 2.61 -1.72 -1.82
CA PRO A 37 3.66 -1.93 -0.81
C PRO A 37 3.50 -1.05 0.41
N GLY A 38 3.79 -1.61 1.58
CA GLY A 38 3.68 -0.90 2.85
C GLY A 38 3.34 -1.86 3.95
N GLY A 39 2.81 -1.35 5.05
CA GLY A 39 2.45 -2.22 6.14
C GLY A 39 1.93 -1.47 7.35
N LYS A 40 1.83 -2.18 8.45
CA LYS A 40 1.25 -1.67 9.68
C LYS A 40 2.23 -0.77 10.42
N ARG A 41 1.67 0.29 11.00
CA ARG A 41 2.41 1.15 11.90
C ARG A 41 2.80 0.34 13.13
N GLU A 42 4.02 0.52 13.61
CA GLU A 42 4.50 -0.13 14.81
C GLU A 42 4.69 0.90 15.91
N GLY A 43 4.09 0.63 17.08
CA GLY A 43 4.23 1.50 18.23
C GLY A 43 3.87 2.94 17.93
N ALA A 44 4.79 3.85 18.23
CA ALA A 44 4.55 5.28 18.04
C ALA A 44 5.14 5.83 16.74
N GLU A 45 5.38 4.97 15.75
CA GLU A 45 5.89 5.41 14.47
C GLU A 45 4.98 6.44 13.81
N THR A 46 5.59 7.43 13.17
CA THR A 46 4.86 8.32 12.27
C THR A 46 4.62 7.59 10.95
N ASP A 47 3.74 8.15 10.11
CA ASP A 47 3.52 7.59 8.79
C ASP A 47 4.82 7.51 7.99
N LEU A 48 5.63 8.57 8.06
CA LEU A 48 6.91 8.59 7.35
C LEU A 48 7.83 7.48 7.83
N GLN A 49 7.94 7.30 9.14
CA GLN A 49 8.80 6.25 9.70
C GLN A 49 8.33 4.87 9.27
N THR A 50 7.01 4.64 9.29
CA THR A 50 6.44 3.36 8.84
C THR A 50 6.74 3.12 7.37
N LEU A 51 6.54 4.14 6.54
CA LEU A 51 6.76 4.04 5.10
C LEU A 51 8.21 3.68 4.80
N VAL A 52 9.15 4.42 5.39
CA VAL A 52 10.59 4.19 5.16
C VAL A 52 10.97 2.77 5.58
N ARG A 53 10.52 2.34 6.76
CA ARG A 53 10.86 1.02 7.29
C ARG A 53 10.27 -0.11 6.45
N GLU A 54 8.97 -0.02 6.14
CA GLU A 54 8.28 -1.09 5.42
C GLU A 54 8.83 -1.26 4.01
N ILE A 55 9.07 -0.15 3.31
CA ILE A 55 9.56 -0.24 1.94
C ILE A 55 10.99 -0.78 1.92
N ARG A 56 11.82 -0.41 2.89
CA ARG A 56 13.15 -0.99 3.00
C ARG A 56 13.07 -2.49 3.24
N GLU A 57 12.19 -2.92 4.13
CA GLU A 57 12.04 -4.34 4.47
C GLU A 57 11.51 -5.16 3.29
N GLU A 58 10.55 -4.61 2.54
CA GLU A 58 9.89 -5.38 1.48
C GLU A 58 10.62 -5.31 0.15
N LEU A 59 11.13 -4.15 -0.22
CA LEU A 59 11.61 -3.88 -1.56
C LEU A 59 13.07 -3.47 -1.63
N THR A 60 13.74 -3.35 -0.49
CA THR A 60 15.18 -3.09 -0.37
C THR A 60 15.64 -1.75 -0.94
N VAL A 61 14.74 -0.78 -1.01
CA VAL A 61 15.06 0.58 -1.46
C VAL A 61 14.84 1.58 -0.34
N GLU A 62 15.41 2.78 -0.50
CA GLU A 62 15.30 3.85 0.48
C GLU A 62 14.39 4.94 -0.04
N ILE A 63 13.30 5.19 0.67
CA ILE A 63 12.42 6.30 0.38
C ILE A 63 13.16 7.60 0.67
N ALA A 64 13.03 8.57 -0.22
CA ALA A 64 13.58 9.91 -0.03
C ALA A 64 12.57 10.72 0.81
N PRO A 65 12.84 10.95 2.11
CA PRO A 65 11.82 11.49 3.01
C PRO A 65 11.28 12.85 2.60
N GLU A 66 12.12 13.68 1.99
CA GLU A 66 11.73 15.04 1.61
C GLU A 66 10.77 15.06 0.42
N THR A 67 10.57 13.93 -0.25
CA THR A 67 9.68 13.86 -1.42
C THR A 67 8.32 13.25 -1.08
N VAL A 68 8.11 12.85 0.17
CA VAL A 68 6.87 12.15 0.57
C VAL A 68 5.68 13.12 0.53
N ALA A 69 4.62 12.72 -0.19
CA ALA A 69 3.43 13.55 -0.33
C ALA A 69 2.19 12.68 -0.18
N HIS A 70 1.23 13.14 0.64
CA HIS A 70 0.01 12.41 0.91
C HIS A 70 -0.90 12.40 -0.32
N VAL A 71 -1.37 11.21 -0.70
CA VAL A 71 -2.30 11.04 -1.82
C VAL A 71 -3.73 10.97 -1.32
N GLY A 72 -3.98 10.22 -0.26
CA GLY A 72 -5.29 10.02 0.31
C GLY A 72 -5.25 8.95 1.38
N THR A 73 -6.30 8.89 2.18
CA THR A 73 -6.45 7.86 3.20
C THR A 73 -7.77 7.16 2.95
N TYR A 74 -7.74 5.85 2.91
CA TYR A 74 -8.89 5.02 2.53
C TYR A 74 -9.22 4.06 3.65
N GLU A 75 -10.51 3.72 3.79
CA GLU A 75 -10.95 2.74 4.78
C GLU A 75 -11.88 1.75 4.13
N ALA A 76 -11.77 0.50 4.53
CA ALA A 76 -12.66 -0.56 4.07
C ALA A 76 -12.95 -1.51 5.22
N LEU A 77 -14.17 -2.02 5.23
CA LEU A 77 -14.56 -3.03 6.21
C LEU A 77 -14.14 -4.41 5.73
N ILE A 78 -13.60 -5.19 6.64
CA ILE A 78 -13.42 -6.62 6.44
C ILE A 78 -14.06 -7.32 7.63
N PRO A 79 -14.25 -8.64 7.62
CA PRO A 79 -14.74 -9.31 8.81
C PRO A 79 -13.85 -8.98 10.01
N ASP A 80 -14.45 -8.54 11.08
CA ASP A 80 -13.80 -8.27 12.37
C ASP A 80 -12.90 -7.04 12.41
N ALA A 81 -12.83 -6.21 11.35
CA ALA A 81 -11.91 -5.07 11.39
C ALA A 81 -12.29 -3.99 10.38
N VAL A 82 -11.76 -2.80 10.62
CA VAL A 82 -11.68 -1.73 9.63
C VAL A 82 -10.21 -1.62 9.23
N VAL A 83 -9.94 -1.63 7.93
CA VAL A 83 -8.59 -1.38 7.43
C VAL A 83 -8.52 0.06 6.99
N ARG A 84 -7.56 0.82 7.55
CA ARG A 84 -7.26 2.18 7.13
C ARG A 84 -5.91 2.19 6.45
N MET A 85 -5.82 2.81 5.29
CA MET A 85 -4.58 2.85 4.52
C MET A 85 -4.29 4.29 4.13
N ALA A 86 -3.24 4.86 4.71
CA ALA A 86 -2.75 6.19 4.36
C ALA A 86 -1.73 6.05 3.25
N CYS A 87 -1.99 6.67 2.11
CA CYS A 87 -1.23 6.47 0.88
C CYS A 87 -0.36 7.68 0.56
N TYR A 88 0.89 7.43 0.21
CA TYR A 88 1.87 8.47 -0.05
C TYR A 88 2.65 8.16 -1.32
N THR A 89 2.94 9.20 -2.12
CA THR A 89 3.96 9.09 -3.17
C THR A 89 5.30 9.51 -2.59
N ALA A 90 6.37 9.01 -3.18
CA ALA A 90 7.72 9.38 -2.78
C ALA A 90 8.72 8.89 -3.82
N ASP A 91 9.82 9.64 -3.97
CA ASP A 91 10.95 9.15 -4.73
C ASP A 91 11.77 8.21 -3.88
N TYR A 92 12.66 7.46 -4.51
CA TYR A 92 13.46 6.46 -3.82
C TYR A 92 14.81 6.32 -4.48
N SER A 93 15.75 5.70 -3.76
CA SER A 93 17.06 5.35 -4.29
C SER A 93 17.29 3.86 -4.07
N GLY A 94 18.17 3.29 -4.90
CA GLY A 94 18.45 1.86 -4.86
C GLY A 94 17.72 1.12 -5.96
N THR A 95 17.88 -0.18 -5.99
CA THR A 95 17.26 -1.06 -6.99
C THR A 95 16.15 -1.87 -6.34
N LEU A 96 14.96 -1.81 -6.93
CA LEU A 96 13.82 -2.60 -6.44
C LEU A 96 14.16 -4.08 -6.51
N ALA A 97 14.01 -4.76 -5.38
CA ALA A 97 14.26 -6.19 -5.29
C ALA A 97 13.36 -6.75 -4.20
N VAL A 98 12.90 -7.99 -4.41
CA VAL A 98 12.06 -8.64 -3.41
C VAL A 98 12.90 -9.09 -2.23
N SER A 99 12.34 -8.94 -1.03
CA SER A 99 12.92 -9.47 0.19
C SER A 99 12.43 -10.90 0.40
N SER A 100 12.85 -11.51 1.51
CA SER A 100 12.39 -12.87 1.84
C SER A 100 10.90 -12.93 2.11
N GLU A 101 10.26 -11.80 2.44
CA GLU A 101 8.83 -11.75 2.74
C GLU A 101 7.97 -11.61 1.49
N ILE A 102 8.56 -11.17 0.38
CA ILE A 102 7.84 -10.88 -0.86
C ILE A 102 8.20 -11.93 -1.89
N GLU A 103 7.17 -12.56 -2.46
CA GLU A 103 7.37 -13.57 -3.48
C GLU A 103 7.60 -12.92 -4.85
N GLU A 104 6.87 -11.83 -5.13
CA GLU A 104 6.85 -11.27 -6.47
C GLU A 104 6.42 -9.82 -6.43
N ILE A 105 6.96 -8.97 -7.31
CA ILE A 105 6.44 -7.62 -7.54
C ILE A 105 5.93 -7.55 -8.97
N SER A 106 4.95 -6.67 -9.19
CA SER A 106 4.33 -6.51 -10.49
C SER A 106 3.86 -5.08 -10.66
N TRP A 107 3.75 -4.63 -11.91
CA TRP A 107 3.26 -3.30 -12.24
C TRP A 107 1.85 -3.46 -12.79
N PHE A 108 0.86 -2.98 -12.06
CA PHE A 108 -0.56 -3.21 -12.34
C PHE A 108 -1.21 -2.03 -13.02
N THR A 109 -2.22 -2.34 -13.86
CA THR A 109 -3.16 -1.34 -14.36
C THR A 109 -4.48 -1.53 -13.63
N TYR A 110 -5.48 -0.70 -13.97
CA TYR A 110 -6.80 -0.81 -13.35
C TYR A 110 -7.45 -2.19 -13.62
N ALA A 111 -7.11 -2.82 -14.75
CA ALA A 111 -7.63 -4.15 -15.06
C ALA A 111 -7.24 -5.20 -14.02
N ASP A 112 -6.18 -4.93 -13.24
CA ASP A 112 -5.71 -5.86 -12.21
C ASP A 112 -6.38 -5.64 -10.85
N ARG A 113 -7.37 -4.74 -10.79
CA ARG A 113 -8.10 -4.42 -9.55
C ARG A 113 -8.56 -5.65 -8.78
N PRO A 114 -9.07 -6.72 -9.43
CA PRO A 114 -9.50 -7.91 -8.68
C PRO A 114 -8.39 -8.62 -7.91
N HIS A 115 -7.14 -8.31 -8.19
CA HIS A 115 -6.00 -8.99 -7.56
C HIS A 115 -5.52 -8.31 -6.30
N VAL A 116 -6.15 -7.20 -5.88
CA VAL A 116 -5.78 -6.46 -4.67
C VAL A 116 -6.97 -6.39 -3.71
N PRO A 117 -6.71 -6.16 -2.40
CA PRO A 117 -7.80 -6.13 -1.40
C PRO A 117 -8.73 -4.92 -1.56
N PRO A 118 -9.89 -4.97 -0.89
CA PRO A 118 -10.89 -3.89 -1.03
C PRO A 118 -10.36 -2.48 -0.79
N VAL A 119 -9.52 -2.27 0.23
CA VAL A 119 -9.03 -0.91 0.51
C VAL A 119 -8.10 -0.43 -0.61
N ASP A 120 -7.28 -1.33 -1.16
CA ASP A 120 -6.39 -1.00 -2.28
C ASP A 120 -7.19 -0.69 -3.53
N GLN A 121 -8.33 -1.36 -3.72
CA GLN A 121 -9.21 -1.11 -4.85
C GLN A 121 -9.75 0.32 -4.86
N LEU A 122 -9.99 0.88 -3.68
CA LEU A 122 -10.47 2.26 -3.58
C LEU A 122 -9.43 3.25 -4.11
N LEU A 123 -8.16 3.01 -3.82
CA LEU A 123 -7.09 3.84 -4.38
C LEU A 123 -7.02 3.67 -5.90
N PHE A 124 -7.13 2.44 -6.40
CA PHE A 124 -7.13 2.20 -7.85
C PHE A 124 -8.25 2.99 -8.52
N ASP A 125 -9.44 3.02 -7.91
CA ASP A 125 -10.57 3.75 -8.47
C ASP A 125 -10.27 5.25 -8.61
N ASP A 126 -9.68 5.84 -7.58
CA ASP A 126 -9.31 7.25 -7.62
C ASP A 126 -8.22 7.52 -8.66
N LEU A 127 -7.21 6.65 -8.72
CA LEU A 127 -6.09 6.85 -9.64
C LEU A 127 -6.53 6.76 -11.10
N VAL A 128 -7.42 5.82 -11.43
CA VAL A 128 -7.90 5.73 -12.82
C VAL A 128 -8.78 6.92 -13.16
N ALA A 129 -9.59 7.40 -12.21
CA ALA A 129 -10.43 8.56 -12.42
C ALA A 129 -9.61 9.82 -12.65
N GLU A 130 -8.44 9.92 -12.03
CA GLU A 130 -7.54 11.05 -12.18
C GLU A 130 -6.61 10.93 -13.39
N GLY A 131 -6.69 9.84 -14.12
CA GLY A 131 -5.85 9.64 -15.29
C GLY A 131 -4.41 9.22 -14.98
N LEU A 132 -4.13 8.84 -13.75
CA LEU A 132 -2.78 8.45 -13.33
C LEU A 132 -2.53 6.97 -13.52
N LEU A 133 -3.57 6.16 -13.46
CA LEU A 133 -3.48 4.71 -13.65
C LEU A 133 -4.15 4.35 -14.96
N ALA A 134 -3.47 3.57 -15.78
CA ALA A 134 -4.03 3.10 -17.05
C ALA A 134 -5.17 2.13 -16.80
N ALA A 135 -6.10 2.10 -17.76
CA ALA A 135 -7.25 1.22 -17.67
C ALA A 135 -6.87 -0.26 -17.77
#